data_16370ea966d74455639aa642abbd45ee
#
_entry.id   16370ea966d74455639aa642abbd45ee
#
_cell.length_a   1.000
_cell.length_b   1.000
_cell.length_c   1.000
_cell.angle_alpha   90.00
_cell.angle_beta   90.00
_cell.angle_gamma   90.00
#
_symmetry.space_group_name_H-M   'P 1'
#
loop_
_entity.id
_entity.type
_entity.pdbx_description
1 polymer ?
#
loop_
_entity_poly.entity_id
_entity_poly.type
_entity_poly.pdbx_seq_one_letter_code
_entity_poly.pdbx_strand_id
1 'polypeptide(L)'
;MTDSQTRIEQLNAMAPDFIKLLGGSIVELDMDSQQAIFSFNVPLEYCHSGDVVQGGFVTAMLDAAMSHALFGTDDTIAGVASLDIATQFIGVCRGQQPLRTTGRVKRATYKTAFLEADIHDEGGTLIATAQSVAKLSRHAGDS
;
A
#
# COMPACT_ATOMS: atom_id res chain seq x y z
N MET A 1 0.92 8.44 20.88
CA MET A 1 0.64 7.93 19.55
C MET A 1 -0.84 7.56 19.40
N THR A 2 -1.42 7.86 18.26
CA THR A 2 -2.81 7.54 17.97
C THR A 2 -3.00 6.03 17.89
N ASP A 3 -4.14 5.50 18.38
CA ASP A 3 -4.43 4.09 18.24
C ASP A 3 -4.68 3.72 16.77
N SER A 4 -4.63 2.42 16.46
CA SER A 4 -4.72 1.92 15.09
C SER A 4 -6.03 2.31 14.41
N GLN A 5 -7.17 2.20 15.11
CA GLN A 5 -8.46 2.49 14.51
C GLN A 5 -8.61 3.96 14.15
N THR A 6 -8.20 4.85 15.06
CA THR A 6 -8.24 6.30 14.80
C THR A 6 -7.30 6.65 13.65
N ARG A 7 -6.13 6.04 13.60
CA ARG A 7 -5.16 6.29 12.53
C ARG A 7 -5.70 5.82 11.18
N ILE A 8 -6.35 4.67 11.13
CA ILE A 8 -7.00 4.15 9.91
C ILE A 8 -8.03 5.16 9.40
N GLU A 9 -8.87 5.69 10.27
CA GLU A 9 -9.89 6.66 9.89
C GLU A 9 -9.26 7.93 9.32
N GLN A 10 -8.21 8.43 9.95
CA GLN A 10 -7.48 9.62 9.48
C GLN A 10 -6.89 9.40 8.10
N LEU A 11 -6.20 8.28 7.90
CA LEU A 11 -5.55 8.00 6.62
C LEU A 11 -6.56 7.78 5.51
N ASN A 12 -7.67 7.11 5.78
CA ASN A 12 -8.73 6.93 4.78
C ASN A 12 -9.39 8.26 4.41
N ALA A 13 -9.59 9.15 5.38
CA ALA A 13 -10.15 10.47 5.13
C ALA A 13 -9.23 11.34 4.26
N MET A 14 -7.92 11.14 4.36
CA MET A 14 -6.91 11.92 3.65
C MET A 14 -6.34 11.20 2.42
N ALA A 15 -6.89 10.04 2.06
CA ALA A 15 -6.36 9.23 0.98
C ALA A 15 -6.34 9.98 -0.34
N PRO A 16 -5.26 9.86 -1.14
CA PRO A 16 -5.24 10.41 -2.49
C PRO A 16 -6.36 9.83 -3.35
N ASP A 17 -6.82 10.61 -4.31
CA ASP A 17 -7.95 10.21 -5.16
C ASP A 17 -7.72 8.88 -5.88
N PHE A 18 -6.49 8.59 -6.31
CA PHE A 18 -6.23 7.35 -7.05
C PHE A 18 -6.55 6.10 -6.21
N ILE A 19 -6.32 6.15 -4.90
CA ILE A 19 -6.66 5.04 -4.01
C ILE A 19 -8.16 4.80 -4.02
N LYS A 20 -8.94 5.88 -3.93
CA LYS A 20 -10.41 5.80 -3.95
C LYS A 20 -10.92 5.32 -5.30
N LEU A 21 -10.29 5.77 -6.40
CA LEU A 21 -10.66 5.35 -7.76
C LEU A 21 -10.43 3.85 -7.95
N LEU A 22 -9.41 3.29 -7.30
CA LEU A 22 -9.14 1.85 -7.34
C LEU A 22 -9.96 1.07 -6.31
N GLY A 23 -10.91 1.72 -5.65
CA GLY A 23 -11.78 1.09 -4.66
C GLY A 23 -11.06 0.72 -3.38
N GLY A 24 -10.04 1.50 -3.01
CA GLY A 24 -9.14 1.15 -1.91
C GLY A 24 -9.44 1.85 -0.60
N SER A 25 -9.20 1.15 0.48
CA SER A 25 -9.18 1.70 1.83
C SER A 25 -8.28 0.84 2.72
N ILE A 26 -7.69 1.47 3.72
CA ILE A 26 -6.93 0.75 4.74
C ILE A 26 -7.93 0.07 5.67
N VAL A 27 -7.71 -1.21 5.92
CA VAL A 27 -8.58 -2.01 6.81
C VAL A 27 -7.88 -2.45 8.08
N GLU A 28 -6.53 -2.54 8.07
CA GLU A 28 -5.77 -2.93 9.25
C GLU A 28 -4.44 -2.19 9.29
N LEU A 29 -3.97 -1.86 10.48
CA LEU A 29 -2.63 -1.39 10.77
C LEU A 29 -2.08 -2.17 11.94
N ASP A 30 -0.84 -2.66 11.82
CA ASP A 30 -0.11 -3.29 12.91
C ASP A 30 1.10 -2.42 13.23
N MET A 31 1.05 -1.76 14.39
CA MET A 31 2.11 -0.82 14.80
C MET A 31 3.42 -1.55 15.10
N ASP A 32 3.36 -2.74 15.69
CA ASP A 32 4.55 -3.46 16.10
C ASP A 32 5.34 -4.00 14.91
N SER A 33 4.65 -4.59 13.94
CA SER A 33 5.29 -5.15 12.73
C SER A 33 5.42 -4.14 11.60
N GLN A 34 4.89 -2.94 11.77
CA GLN A 34 4.84 -1.87 10.77
C GLN A 34 4.24 -2.35 9.44
N GLN A 35 3.00 -2.83 9.53
CA GLN A 35 2.24 -3.30 8.38
C GLN A 35 0.98 -2.47 8.18
N ALA A 36 0.63 -2.27 6.91
CA ALA A 36 -0.66 -1.70 6.52
C ALA A 36 -1.33 -2.67 5.56
N ILE A 37 -2.61 -2.91 5.77
CA ILE A 37 -3.39 -3.77 4.88
C ILE A 37 -4.52 -2.94 4.27
N PHE A 38 -4.54 -2.94 2.94
CA PHE A 38 -5.61 -2.33 2.15
C PHE A 38 -6.54 -3.42 1.63
N SER A 39 -7.82 -3.06 1.49
CA SER A 39 -8.73 -3.77 0.61
C SER A 39 -8.96 -2.90 -0.61
N PHE A 40 -8.71 -3.43 -1.80
CA PHE A 40 -9.03 -2.77 -3.06
C PHE A 40 -10.12 -3.56 -3.77
N ASN A 41 -10.95 -2.85 -4.52
CA ASN A 41 -11.96 -3.46 -5.39
C ASN A 41 -11.98 -2.65 -6.67
N VAL A 42 -11.20 -3.11 -7.67
CA VAL A 42 -10.90 -2.31 -8.85
C VAL A 42 -12.06 -2.32 -9.83
N PRO A 43 -12.58 -1.13 -10.24
CA PRO A 43 -13.64 -1.05 -11.24
C PRO A 43 -13.21 -1.58 -12.60
N LEU A 44 -14.17 -2.07 -13.39
CA LEU A 44 -13.89 -2.59 -14.74
C LEU A 44 -13.22 -1.58 -15.65
N GLU A 45 -13.47 -0.29 -15.45
CA GLU A 45 -12.86 0.75 -16.31
C GLU A 45 -11.34 0.80 -16.24
N TYR A 46 -10.74 0.18 -15.21
CA TYR A 46 -9.28 0.09 -15.05
C TYR A 46 -8.76 -1.30 -15.43
N CYS A 47 -9.57 -2.09 -16.09
CA CYS A 47 -9.25 -3.45 -16.54
C CYS A 47 -9.17 -3.53 -18.05
N HIS A 48 -8.44 -4.53 -18.53
CA HIS A 48 -8.42 -4.91 -19.93
C HIS A 48 -8.82 -6.39 -20.06
N SER A 49 -9.09 -6.85 -21.30
CA SER A 49 -9.40 -8.27 -21.54
C SER A 49 -10.49 -8.81 -20.61
N GLY A 50 -11.57 -8.02 -20.46
CA GLY A 50 -12.69 -8.35 -19.58
C GLY A 50 -12.49 -7.74 -18.20
N ASP A 51 -11.81 -8.44 -17.31
CA ASP A 51 -11.65 -8.02 -15.92
C ASP A 51 -10.21 -8.06 -15.39
N VAL A 52 -9.23 -8.09 -16.28
CA VAL A 52 -7.81 -8.13 -15.86
C VAL A 52 -7.35 -6.73 -15.50
N VAL A 53 -6.92 -6.54 -14.26
CA VAL A 53 -6.40 -5.25 -13.79
C VAL A 53 -5.09 -4.94 -14.51
N GLN A 54 -5.00 -3.75 -15.08
CA GLN A 54 -3.81 -3.30 -15.79
C GLN A 54 -2.61 -3.29 -14.84
N GLY A 55 -1.44 -3.77 -15.33
CA GLY A 55 -0.26 -3.98 -14.49
C GLY A 55 0.23 -2.75 -13.73
N GLY A 56 0.11 -1.57 -14.34
CA GLY A 56 0.46 -0.32 -13.67
C GLY A 56 -0.41 -0.04 -12.45
N PHE A 57 -1.69 -0.42 -12.51
CA PHE A 57 -2.57 -0.26 -11.35
C PHE A 57 -2.27 -1.28 -10.25
N VAL A 58 -1.85 -2.49 -10.64
CA VAL A 58 -1.37 -3.49 -9.66
C VAL A 58 -0.18 -2.91 -8.89
N THR A 59 0.79 -2.33 -9.60
CA THR A 59 1.94 -1.69 -8.96
C THR A 59 1.52 -0.50 -8.09
N ALA A 60 0.53 0.29 -8.53
CA ALA A 60 0.03 1.40 -7.73
C ALA A 60 -0.57 0.93 -6.40
N MET A 61 -1.29 -0.18 -6.40
CA MET A 61 -1.85 -0.75 -5.17
C MET A 61 -0.74 -1.21 -4.22
N LEU A 62 0.28 -1.88 -4.74
CA LEU A 62 1.43 -2.33 -3.96
C LEU A 62 2.20 -1.13 -3.38
N ASP A 63 2.43 -0.09 -4.19
CA ASP A 63 3.10 1.13 -3.76
C ASP A 63 2.34 1.83 -2.64
N ALA A 64 1.02 1.95 -2.78
CA ALA A 64 0.17 2.55 -1.76
C ALA A 64 0.29 1.82 -0.42
N ALA A 65 0.26 0.49 -0.45
CA ALA A 65 0.38 -0.32 0.77
C ALA A 65 1.75 -0.13 1.43
N MET A 66 2.83 -0.08 0.65
CA MET A 66 4.17 0.12 1.17
C MET A 66 4.34 1.50 1.81
N SER A 67 3.90 2.56 1.15
CA SER A 67 4.03 3.92 1.71
C SER A 67 3.17 4.09 2.95
N HIS A 68 1.98 3.52 2.99
CA HIS A 68 1.09 3.64 4.13
C HIS A 68 1.51 2.76 5.31
N ALA A 69 2.32 1.73 5.08
CA ALA A 69 2.97 1.01 6.17
C ALA A 69 3.85 1.97 6.99
N LEU A 70 4.47 2.95 6.35
CA LEU A 70 5.24 4.00 7.03
C LEU A 70 4.33 5.07 7.61
N PHE A 71 3.46 5.68 6.80
CA PHE A 71 2.58 6.75 7.27
C PHE A 71 1.69 6.31 8.42
N GLY A 72 1.24 5.06 8.39
CA GLY A 72 0.32 4.53 9.38
C GLY A 72 0.99 4.17 10.70
N THR A 73 2.28 3.89 10.70
CA THR A 73 2.97 3.35 11.88
C THR A 73 4.10 4.22 12.42
N ASP A 74 4.39 5.34 11.77
CA ASP A 74 5.45 6.27 12.22
C ASP A 74 4.98 7.72 12.04
N ASP A 75 4.61 8.36 13.13
CA ASP A 75 4.07 9.73 13.13
C ASP A 75 5.09 10.77 12.69
N THR A 76 6.38 10.45 12.68
CA THR A 76 7.43 11.41 12.29
C THR A 76 7.57 11.53 10.77
N ILE A 77 6.99 10.61 10.00
CA ILE A 77 7.11 10.60 8.55
C ILE A 77 6.23 11.68 7.93
N ALA A 78 6.85 12.59 7.19
CA ALA A 78 6.16 13.63 6.43
C ALA A 78 5.99 13.26 4.97
N GLY A 79 6.92 12.48 4.41
CA GLY A 79 6.86 12.09 3.02
C GLY A 79 7.63 10.80 2.74
N VAL A 80 7.15 10.06 1.76
CA VAL A 80 7.77 8.83 1.26
C VAL A 80 7.88 8.96 -0.25
N ALA A 81 9.11 8.94 -0.78
CA ALA A 81 9.34 9.02 -2.22
C ALA A 81 10.04 7.75 -2.69
N SER A 82 9.34 6.93 -3.46
CA SER A 82 9.91 5.68 -3.98
C SER A 82 11.06 5.98 -4.92
N LEU A 83 12.21 5.34 -4.68
CA LEU A 83 13.39 5.46 -5.52
C LEU A 83 13.40 4.35 -6.58
N ASP A 84 12.85 3.20 -6.25
CA ASP A 84 12.60 2.13 -7.20
C ASP A 84 11.43 1.29 -6.70
N ILE A 85 10.81 0.54 -7.60
CA ILE A 85 9.81 -0.47 -7.27
C ILE A 85 10.02 -1.63 -8.24
N ALA A 86 10.24 -2.82 -7.70
CA ALA A 86 10.30 -4.03 -8.49
C ALA A 86 9.04 -4.87 -8.22
N THR A 87 8.20 -5.04 -9.23
CA THR A 87 6.95 -5.78 -9.13
C THR A 87 7.08 -7.11 -9.86
N GLN A 88 6.62 -8.18 -9.22
CA GLN A 88 6.48 -9.49 -9.86
C GLN A 88 5.00 -9.80 -10.00
N PHE A 89 4.58 -10.07 -11.24
CA PHE A 89 3.21 -10.45 -11.56
C PHE A 89 3.17 -11.98 -11.57
N ILE A 90 2.64 -12.57 -10.50
CA ILE A 90 2.68 -14.01 -10.26
C ILE A 90 1.42 -14.69 -10.82
N GLY A 91 0.27 -14.04 -10.65
CA GLY A 91 -1.01 -14.53 -11.15
C GLY A 91 -1.77 -13.41 -11.84
N VAL A 92 -2.96 -13.74 -12.34
CA VAL A 92 -3.84 -12.75 -12.98
C VAL A 92 -4.59 -11.99 -11.91
N CYS A 93 -4.42 -10.67 -11.88
CA CYS A 93 -5.17 -9.81 -10.97
C CYS A 93 -6.51 -9.46 -11.62
N ARG A 94 -7.60 -9.90 -11.01
CA ARG A 94 -8.94 -9.63 -11.55
C ARG A 94 -9.63 -8.53 -10.76
N GLY A 95 -10.33 -7.66 -11.47
CA GLY A 95 -11.11 -6.60 -10.87
C GLY A 95 -12.43 -7.09 -10.31
N GLN A 96 -13.18 -6.17 -9.72
CA GLN A 96 -14.52 -6.40 -9.18
C GLN A 96 -14.57 -7.49 -8.12
N GLN A 97 -13.50 -7.60 -7.34
CA GLN A 97 -13.44 -8.48 -6.18
C GLN A 97 -12.51 -7.85 -5.14
N PRO A 98 -12.66 -8.22 -3.86
CA PRO A 98 -11.72 -7.73 -2.85
C PRO A 98 -10.32 -8.26 -3.10
N LEU A 99 -9.35 -7.34 -3.14
CA LEU A 99 -7.92 -7.65 -3.26
C LEU A 99 -7.25 -7.19 -1.97
N ARG A 100 -6.68 -8.14 -1.24
CA ARG A 100 -6.00 -7.83 0.02
C ARG A 100 -4.54 -7.50 -0.26
N THR A 101 -4.17 -6.25 -0.03
CA THR A 101 -2.83 -5.74 -0.33
C THR A 101 -2.12 -5.38 0.97
N THR A 102 -1.05 -6.10 1.28
CA THR A 102 -0.31 -5.91 2.52
C THR A 102 1.03 -5.27 2.22
N GLY A 103 1.31 -4.13 2.88
CA GLY A 103 2.61 -3.48 2.83
C GLY A 103 3.33 -3.63 4.17
N ARG A 104 4.64 -3.83 4.13
CA ARG A 104 5.47 -4.00 5.32
C ARG A 104 6.76 -3.21 5.22
N VAL A 105 7.19 -2.67 6.34
CA VAL A 105 8.52 -2.07 6.47
C VAL A 105 9.50 -3.19 6.84
N LYS A 106 10.45 -3.46 5.96
CA LYS A 106 11.52 -4.43 6.23
C LYS A 106 12.57 -3.81 7.15
N ARG A 107 12.94 -2.57 6.86
CA ARG A 107 13.88 -1.79 7.67
C ARG A 107 13.74 -0.31 7.31
N ALA A 108 13.80 0.55 8.31
CA ALA A 108 13.84 1.99 8.07
C ALA A 108 15.01 2.60 8.84
N THR A 109 15.72 3.50 8.17
CA THR A 109 16.69 4.40 8.78
C THR A 109 16.06 5.79 8.84
N TYR A 110 16.80 6.79 9.26
CA TYR A 110 16.26 8.15 9.31
C TYR A 110 15.81 8.66 7.93
N LYS A 111 16.58 8.35 6.88
CA LYS A 111 16.34 8.88 5.53
C LYS A 111 15.87 7.86 4.51
N THR A 112 15.93 6.58 4.81
CA THR A 112 15.69 5.52 3.81
C THR A 112 14.86 4.40 4.41
N ALA A 113 13.94 3.86 3.63
CA ALA A 113 13.17 2.68 4.02
C ALA A 113 13.25 1.61 2.95
N PHE A 114 13.31 0.36 3.40
CA PHE A 114 13.24 -0.84 2.58
C PHE A 114 11.90 -1.49 2.84
N LEU A 115 11.11 -1.64 1.78
CA LEU A 115 9.69 -2.01 1.87
C LEU A 115 9.38 -3.22 1.01
N GLU A 116 8.31 -3.94 1.39
CA GLU A 116 7.79 -5.03 0.57
C GLU A 116 6.26 -5.04 0.65
N ALA A 117 5.63 -5.66 -0.34
CA ALA A 117 4.18 -5.78 -0.39
C ALA A 117 3.77 -7.00 -1.19
N ASP A 118 2.53 -7.45 -0.94
CA ASP A 118 1.93 -8.51 -1.71
C ASP A 118 0.42 -8.29 -1.86
N ILE A 119 -0.15 -8.90 -2.90
CA ILE A 119 -1.59 -8.90 -3.14
C ILE A 119 -2.08 -10.34 -3.18
N HIS A 120 -3.16 -10.61 -2.43
CA HIS A 120 -3.89 -11.86 -2.48
C HIS A 120 -5.30 -11.58 -2.98
N ASP A 121 -5.82 -12.47 -3.80
CA ASP A 121 -7.21 -12.36 -4.28
C ASP A 121 -8.20 -12.83 -3.21
N GLU A 122 -9.50 -12.79 -3.56
CA GLU A 122 -10.57 -13.18 -2.64
C GLU A 122 -10.42 -14.61 -2.15
N GLY A 123 -9.90 -15.50 -2.99
CA GLY A 123 -9.66 -16.89 -2.63
C GLY A 123 -8.38 -17.13 -1.84
N GLY A 124 -7.58 -16.09 -1.58
CA GLY A 124 -6.33 -16.21 -0.85
C GLY A 124 -5.13 -16.56 -1.72
N THR A 125 -5.25 -16.53 -3.04
CA THR A 125 -4.16 -16.82 -3.96
C THR A 125 -3.22 -15.62 -4.08
N LEU A 126 -1.92 -15.84 -4.01
CA LEU A 126 -0.93 -14.79 -4.20
C LEU A 126 -0.90 -14.35 -5.67
N ILE A 127 -1.12 -13.07 -5.91
CA ILE A 127 -1.27 -12.51 -7.24
C ILE A 127 -0.03 -11.73 -7.68
N ALA A 128 0.54 -10.95 -6.78
CA ALA A 128 1.70 -10.12 -7.11
C ALA A 128 2.48 -9.77 -5.85
N THR A 129 3.77 -9.50 -6.02
CA THR A 129 4.63 -9.01 -4.95
C THR A 129 5.44 -7.81 -5.43
N ALA A 130 5.91 -7.00 -4.50
CA ALA A 130 6.80 -5.89 -4.82
C ALA A 130 7.82 -5.66 -3.72
N GLN A 131 8.93 -5.06 -4.11
CA GLN A 131 9.94 -4.53 -3.20
C GLN A 131 10.25 -3.09 -3.63
N SER A 132 10.55 -2.25 -2.67
CA SER A 132 10.83 -0.85 -2.94
C SER A 132 11.87 -0.32 -1.97
N VAL A 133 12.65 0.64 -2.44
CA VAL A 133 13.48 1.49 -1.59
C VAL A 133 12.90 2.89 -1.70
N ALA A 134 12.70 3.55 -0.57
CA ALA A 134 12.10 4.87 -0.55
C ALA A 134 12.96 5.86 0.25
N LYS A 135 12.93 7.10 -0.22
CA LYS A 135 13.53 8.21 0.52
C LYS A 135 12.48 8.79 1.45
N LEU A 136 12.86 9.03 2.70
CA LEU A 136 11.98 9.55 3.73
C LEU A 136 12.24 11.02 3.99
N SER A 137 11.17 11.78 4.22
CA SER A 137 11.26 13.09 4.82
C SER A 137 10.48 13.08 6.13
N ARG A 138 10.93 13.87 7.10
CA ARG A 138 10.33 13.88 8.43
C ARG A 138 9.81 15.27 8.76
N HIS A 139 8.84 15.32 9.66
CA HIS A 139 8.29 16.59 10.12
C HIS A 139 9.38 17.41 10.82
N ALA A 140 9.29 18.73 10.71
CA ALA A 140 10.23 19.64 11.33
C ALA A 140 10.22 19.46 12.86
N GLY A 141 11.42 19.37 13.45
CA GLY A 141 11.55 19.16 14.88
C GLY A 141 11.64 17.70 15.32
N ASP A 142 11.37 16.78 14.41
CA ASP A 142 11.48 15.35 14.67
C ASP A 142 12.89 14.88 14.28
N SER A 143 13.67 14.52 15.25
CA SER A 143 15.06 14.11 15.02
C SER A 143 15.47 12.94 15.90
#